data_75fcde82fdd74234532dd284435eb2b5
#
_entry.id   75fcde82fdd74234532dd284435eb2b5
#
_cell.length_a   1.000
_cell.length_b   1.000
_cell.length_c   1.000
_cell.angle_alpha   90.00
_cell.angle_beta   90.00
_cell.angle_gamma   90.00
#
_symmetry.space_group_name_H-M   'P 1'
#
loop_
_entity.id
_entity.type
_entity.pdbx_description
1 polymer ?
#
loop_
_entity_poly.entity_id
_entity_poly.type
_entity_poly.pdbx_seq_one_letter_code
_entity_poly.pdbx_strand_id
1 'polypeptide(L)'
;MPVYGEKFYQMSNLIFLYNLKPIQLSVYSYLVCCAGQKDMCWPSVQTIALHCGCSENAVRNAIKVLVEREFISKVHSKRPAKSGKWLQGNNHYYILPTPNLPKVG
;
A
#
# COMPACT_ATOMS: atom_id res chain seq x y z
N MET A 1 0.77 8.48 -9.13
CA MET A 1 0.48 8.00 -10.48
C MET A 1 -0.99 8.20 -10.79
N PRO A 2 -1.31 8.81 -11.89
CA PRO A 2 -2.71 8.99 -12.25
C PRO A 2 -3.35 7.67 -12.69
N VAL A 3 -4.58 7.49 -12.28
CA VAL A 3 -5.42 6.36 -12.68
C VAL A 3 -6.45 6.87 -13.68
N TYR A 4 -6.01 7.74 -14.59
CA TYR A 4 -6.91 8.41 -15.49
C TYR A 4 -7.01 7.69 -16.83
N GLY A 5 -8.14 7.87 -17.46
CA GLY A 5 -8.36 7.42 -18.81
C GLY A 5 -8.40 5.92 -18.93
N GLU A 6 -7.65 5.42 -19.86
CA GLU A 6 -7.77 4.03 -20.30
C GLU A 6 -6.84 3.06 -19.57
N LYS A 7 -6.10 3.55 -18.57
CA LYS A 7 -5.19 2.66 -17.84
C LYS A 7 -5.95 1.93 -16.73
N PHE A 8 -5.78 0.63 -16.71
CA PHE A 8 -6.42 -0.24 -15.74
C PHE A 8 -5.38 -0.98 -14.93
N TYR A 9 -5.75 -1.34 -13.71
CA TYR A 9 -4.94 -2.22 -12.87
C TYR A 9 -5.72 -3.49 -12.60
N GLN A 10 -4.98 -4.56 -12.28
CA GLN A 10 -5.58 -5.84 -11.94
C GLN A 10 -5.38 -6.15 -10.48
N MET A 11 -6.40 -6.69 -9.88
CA MET A 11 -6.38 -7.15 -8.50
C MET A 11 -7.14 -8.46 -8.42
N SER A 12 -6.63 -9.37 -7.60
CA SER A 12 -7.29 -10.67 -7.46
C SER A 12 -8.72 -10.52 -6.97
N ASN A 13 -9.65 -11.22 -7.62
CA ASN A 13 -11.03 -11.27 -7.17
C ASN A 13 -11.16 -11.89 -5.78
N LEU A 14 -10.19 -12.70 -5.39
CA LEU A 14 -10.17 -13.36 -4.09
C LEU A 14 -10.01 -12.37 -2.93
N ILE A 15 -9.60 -11.12 -3.23
CA ILE A 15 -9.38 -10.12 -2.17
C ILE A 15 -10.61 -9.94 -1.29
N PHE A 16 -11.81 -10.10 -1.84
CA PHE A 16 -13.03 -9.93 -1.09
C PHE A 16 -13.27 -11.05 -0.06
N LEU A 17 -12.57 -12.18 -0.20
CA LEU A 17 -12.66 -13.28 0.74
C LEU A 17 -11.78 -13.10 1.99
N TYR A 18 -10.94 -12.08 2.01
CA TYR A 18 -10.02 -11.84 3.13
C TYR A 18 -10.61 -10.95 4.22
N ASN A 19 -11.83 -10.44 4.02
CA ASN A 19 -12.52 -9.60 5.00
C ASN A 19 -11.72 -8.36 5.42
N LEU A 20 -11.11 -7.69 4.45
CA LEU A 20 -10.47 -6.41 4.73
C LEU A 20 -11.52 -5.36 5.04
N LYS A 21 -11.23 -4.51 6.02
CA LYS A 21 -12.09 -3.36 6.30
C LYS A 21 -12.05 -2.39 5.13
N PRO A 22 -13.10 -1.57 4.94
CA PRO A 22 -13.16 -0.66 3.78
C PRO A 22 -11.92 0.21 3.60
N ILE A 23 -11.38 0.79 4.67
CA ILE A 23 -10.19 1.63 4.58
C ILE A 23 -8.98 0.79 4.18
N GLN A 24 -8.84 -0.41 4.71
CA GLN A 24 -7.75 -1.32 4.37
C GLN A 24 -7.81 -1.71 2.90
N LEU A 25 -8.99 -2.03 2.41
CA LEU A 25 -9.18 -2.37 1.00
C LEU A 25 -8.89 -1.18 0.11
N SER A 26 -9.34 0.01 0.51
CA SER A 26 -9.09 1.24 -0.26
C SER A 26 -7.60 1.54 -0.36
N VAL A 27 -6.88 1.48 0.74
CA VAL A 27 -5.42 1.71 0.76
C VAL A 27 -4.70 0.65 -0.07
N TYR A 28 -5.06 -0.61 0.09
CA TYR A 28 -4.47 -1.69 -0.69
C TYR A 28 -4.70 -1.49 -2.19
N SER A 29 -5.93 -1.19 -2.58
CA SER A 29 -6.28 -0.95 -3.98
C SER A 29 -5.49 0.23 -4.55
N TYR A 30 -5.33 1.29 -3.77
CA TYR A 30 -4.56 2.44 -4.20
C TYR A 30 -3.09 2.07 -4.43
N LEU A 31 -2.50 1.30 -3.52
CA LEU A 31 -1.11 0.87 -3.66
C LEU A 31 -0.92 -0.05 -4.87
N VAL A 32 -1.85 -0.98 -5.09
CA VAL A 32 -1.82 -1.84 -6.27
C VAL A 32 -1.87 -1.00 -7.55
N CYS A 33 -2.74 -0.01 -7.57
CA CYS A 33 -2.89 0.89 -8.70
C CYS A 33 -1.61 1.70 -8.95
N CYS A 34 -1.01 2.23 -7.88
CA CYS A 34 0.24 3.00 -7.99
C CYS A 34 1.41 2.15 -8.43
N ALA A 35 1.48 0.91 -7.97
CA ALA A 35 2.57 0.00 -8.33
C ALA A 35 2.50 -0.40 -9.80
N GLY A 36 1.29 -0.58 -10.31
CA GLY A 36 1.10 -1.02 -11.69
C GLY A 36 1.81 -2.35 -11.94
N GLN A 37 2.58 -2.40 -13.02
CA GLN A 37 3.31 -3.62 -13.40
C GLN A 37 4.62 -3.82 -12.63
N LYS A 38 5.04 -2.81 -11.87
CA LYS A 38 6.33 -2.87 -11.16
C LYS A 38 6.26 -3.54 -9.80
N ASP A 39 5.05 -3.78 -9.31
CA ASP A 39 4.79 -4.37 -7.98
C ASP A 39 5.39 -3.58 -6.81
N MET A 40 5.78 -2.33 -7.05
CA MET A 40 6.40 -1.48 -6.04
C MET A 40 6.02 -0.03 -6.26
N CYS A 41 5.77 0.70 -5.16
CA CYS A 41 5.47 2.12 -5.21
C CYS A 41 5.96 2.79 -3.93
N TRP A 42 6.01 4.14 -3.96
CA TRP A 42 6.52 4.90 -2.81
C TRP A 42 5.73 6.19 -2.55
N PRO A 43 4.39 6.17 -2.57
CA PRO A 43 3.63 7.36 -2.25
C PRO A 43 3.79 7.73 -0.78
N SER A 44 3.70 9.01 -0.46
CA SER A 44 3.70 9.44 0.94
C SER A 44 2.37 9.09 1.59
N VAL A 45 2.38 8.97 2.92
CA VAL A 45 1.15 8.74 3.70
C VAL A 45 0.13 9.84 3.41
N GLN A 46 0.58 11.08 3.31
CA GLN A 46 -0.28 12.21 2.99
C GLN A 46 -0.97 12.05 1.64
N THR A 47 -0.23 11.61 0.63
CA THR A 47 -0.78 11.36 -0.70
C THR A 47 -1.80 10.24 -0.68
N ILE A 48 -1.50 9.14 0.01
CA ILE A 48 -2.43 8.03 0.14
C ILE A 48 -3.73 8.50 0.80
N ALA A 49 -3.60 9.25 1.90
CA ALA A 49 -4.75 9.75 2.64
C ALA A 49 -5.62 10.65 1.77
N LEU A 50 -4.99 11.52 0.99
CA LEU A 50 -5.71 12.42 0.09
C LEU A 50 -6.53 11.65 -0.93
N HIS A 51 -5.93 10.65 -1.58
CA HIS A 51 -6.59 9.90 -2.64
C HIS A 51 -7.59 8.88 -2.11
N CYS A 52 -7.38 8.36 -0.91
CA CYS A 52 -8.32 7.42 -0.29
C CYS A 52 -9.42 8.11 0.50
N GLY A 53 -9.33 9.44 0.67
CA GLY A 53 -10.35 10.19 1.39
C GLY A 53 -10.42 9.88 2.87
N CYS A 54 -9.28 9.65 3.51
CA CYS A 54 -9.21 9.33 4.93
C CYS A 54 -8.05 10.07 5.60
N SER A 55 -7.94 9.93 6.92
CA SER A 55 -6.88 10.57 7.69
C SER A 55 -5.55 9.84 7.51
N GLU A 56 -4.45 10.53 7.78
CA GLU A 56 -3.13 9.90 7.75
C GLU A 56 -3.02 8.78 8.79
N ASN A 57 -3.62 8.95 9.96
CA ASN A 57 -3.64 7.90 10.98
C ASN A 57 -4.37 6.65 10.49
N ALA A 58 -5.49 6.84 9.79
CA ALA A 58 -6.22 5.71 9.19
C ALA A 58 -5.36 4.98 8.16
N VAL A 59 -4.59 5.73 7.36
CA VAL A 59 -3.67 5.13 6.40
C VAL A 59 -2.58 4.32 7.11
N ARG A 60 -1.96 4.90 8.15
CA ARG A 60 -0.91 4.19 8.89
C ARG A 60 -1.41 2.90 9.51
N ASN A 61 -2.62 2.93 10.09
CA ASN A 61 -3.23 1.74 10.67
C ASN A 61 -3.56 0.70 9.62
N ALA A 62 -4.08 1.13 8.46
CA ALA A 62 -4.38 0.22 7.36
C ALA A 62 -3.11 -0.45 6.83
N ILE A 63 -2.04 0.32 6.64
CA ILE A 63 -0.76 -0.22 6.18
C ILE A 63 -0.22 -1.24 7.17
N LYS A 64 -0.31 -0.94 8.47
CA LYS A 64 0.13 -1.87 9.50
C LYS A 64 -0.57 -3.22 9.38
N VAL A 65 -1.88 -3.20 9.23
CA VAL A 65 -2.66 -4.45 9.06
C VAL A 65 -2.28 -5.17 7.77
N LEU A 66 -2.13 -4.42 6.67
CA LEU A 66 -1.76 -5.04 5.38
C LEU A 66 -0.38 -5.70 5.45
N VAL A 67 0.56 -5.09 6.16
CA VAL A 67 1.89 -5.69 6.37
C VAL A 67 1.78 -6.93 7.25
N GLU A 68 1.04 -6.86 8.34
CA GLU A 68 0.86 -7.98 9.26
C GLU A 68 0.18 -9.18 8.58
N ARG A 69 -0.74 -8.92 7.67
CA ARG A 69 -1.45 -9.96 6.92
C ARG A 69 -0.75 -10.38 5.64
N GLU A 70 0.45 -9.86 5.40
CA GLU A 70 1.31 -10.23 4.27
C GLU A 70 0.75 -9.89 2.90
N PHE A 71 -0.08 -8.85 2.82
CA PHE A 71 -0.52 -8.31 1.53
C PHE A 71 0.54 -7.42 0.89
N ILE A 72 1.29 -6.71 1.70
CA ILE A 72 2.36 -5.83 1.24
C ILE A 72 3.57 -5.95 2.15
N SER A 73 4.72 -5.53 1.63
CA SER A 73 5.94 -5.34 2.41
C SER A 73 6.28 -3.86 2.41
N LYS A 74 6.77 -3.36 3.55
CA LYS A 74 7.14 -1.96 3.69
C LYS A 74 8.62 -1.87 4.01
N VAL A 75 9.36 -1.06 3.25
CA VAL A 75 10.77 -0.81 3.47
C VAL A 75 10.98 0.69 3.66
N HIS A 76 11.59 1.06 4.77
CA HIS A 76 11.94 2.46 5.02
C HIS A 76 13.13 2.86 4.16
N SER A 77 12.98 3.98 3.46
CA SER A 77 14.07 4.59 2.73
C SER A 77 14.73 5.63 3.61
N LYS A 78 16.05 5.57 3.70
CA LYS A 78 16.85 6.56 4.41
C LYS A 78 17.89 7.12 3.45
N ARG A 79 18.19 8.40 3.59
CA ARG A 79 19.23 9.04 2.78
C ARG A 79 20.06 9.97 3.67
N PRO A 80 21.37 10.09 3.39
CA PRO A 80 22.24 10.97 4.18
C PRO A 80 21.87 12.43 3.96
N ALA A 81 21.85 13.19 5.05
CA ALA A 81 21.72 14.64 5.00
C ALA A 81 23.12 15.28 4.95
N LYS A 82 23.18 16.53 4.49
CA LYS A 82 24.44 17.27 4.45
C LYS A 82 25.10 17.42 5.82
N SER A 83 24.30 17.35 6.89
CA SER A 83 24.79 17.46 8.27
C SER A 83 25.31 16.14 8.84
N GLY A 84 25.38 15.08 8.03
CA GLY A 84 25.80 13.76 8.49
C GLY A 84 24.72 12.95 9.17
N LYS A 85 23.52 13.51 9.33
CA LYS A 85 22.38 12.78 9.88
C LYS A 85 21.62 12.08 8.75
N TRP A 86 21.02 10.95 9.08
CA TRP A 86 20.16 10.26 8.15
C TRP A 86 18.76 10.86 8.16
N LEU A 87 18.27 11.21 6.96
CA LEU A 87 16.90 11.67 6.79
C LEU A 87 16.03 10.50 6.37
N GLN A 88 14.83 10.44 6.93
CA GLN A 88 13.86 9.45 6.54
C GLN A 88 13.23 9.84 5.21
N GLY A 89 13.35 8.99 4.21
CA GLY A 89 12.65 9.15 2.94
C GLY A 89 11.26 8.54 2.99
N ASN A 90 10.58 8.51 1.83
CA ASN A 90 9.31 7.84 1.72
C ASN A 90 9.49 6.33 1.87
N ASN A 91 8.47 5.67 2.43
CA ASN A 91 8.45 4.23 2.48
C ASN A 91 8.26 3.66 1.07
N HIS A 92 8.91 2.55 0.81
CA HIS A 92 8.67 1.76 -0.40
C HIS A 92 7.74 0.61 -0.04
N TYR A 93 6.67 0.46 -0.82
CA TYR A 93 5.68 -0.58 -0.61
C TYR A 93 5.76 -1.57 -1.75
N TYR A 94 5.90 -2.84 -1.40
CA TYR A 94 5.96 -3.92 -2.38
C TYR A 94 4.67 -4.72 -2.28
N ILE A 95 4.04 -4.94 -3.43
CA ILE A 95 2.82 -5.74 -3.49
C ILE A 95 3.25 -7.20 -3.50
N LEU A 96 2.85 -7.93 -2.48
CA LEU A 96 3.18 -9.34 -2.35
C LEU A 96 2.14 -10.19 -3.07
N PRO A 97 2.48 -11.44 -3.44
CA PRO A 97 1.47 -12.38 -3.90
C PRO A 97 0.36 -12.49 -2.86
N THR A 98 -0.88 -12.63 -3.34
CA THR A 98 -2.02 -12.72 -2.43
C THR A 98 -1.81 -13.89 -1.46
N PRO A 99 -1.95 -13.66 -0.15
CA PRO A 99 -1.75 -14.73 0.82
C PRO A 99 -2.74 -15.88 0.63
N ASN A 100 -2.37 -17.06 1.11
CA ASN A 100 -3.28 -18.19 1.08
C ASN A 100 -4.54 -17.87 1.86
N LEU A 101 -5.69 -18.25 1.31
CA LEU A 101 -6.96 -18.07 2.01
C LEU A 101 -6.94 -18.87 3.30
N PRO A 102 -7.48 -18.29 4.40
CA PRO A 102 -7.66 -19.08 5.61
C PRO A 102 -8.58 -20.26 5.29
N LYS A 103 -8.24 -21.42 5.83
CA LYS A 103 -9.09 -22.59 5.65
C LYS A 103 -10.43 -22.30 6.31
N VAL A 104 -11.46 -22.33 5.50
CA VAL A 104 -12.83 -22.30 6.03
C VAL A 104 -13.11 -23.73 6.44
N GLY A 105 -13.01 -23.93 7.70
CA GLY A 105 -13.23 -25.26 8.27
C GLY A 105 -14.68 -25.65 8.23
#